data_f18d15250129fac4887edadcca1b583b
#
_entry.id   f18d15250129fac4887edadcca1b583b
#
_cell.length_a   1.000
_cell.length_b   1.000
_cell.length_c   1.000
_cell.angle_alpha   90.00
_cell.angle_beta   90.00
_cell.angle_gamma   90.00
#
_symmetry.space_group_name_H-M   'P 1'
#
loop_
_entity.id
_entity.type
_entity.pdbx_description
1 polymer ?
#
loop_
_entity_poly.entity_id
_entity_poly.type
_entity_poly.pdbx_seq_one_letter_code
_entity_poly.pdbx_strand_id
1 'polypeptide(L)'
;MVATVGVLALQGGVEEHLRILDGLGVATRRVRVPRDVDGLDGLVIPGGESSVIDKLARSFGLAQPLRDAAAAGLPVLATCAGLIYCARELDNPAPGQQTLGLLDVTVRRNAFGNQRFSEERTVPVTAGEETLDIEASFIRAPLVTRVGEGVEVIATVPGEDGDAVVGVRQGRVTALSFH
;
A
#
# COMPACT_ATOMS: atom_id res chain seq x y z
N MET A 1 22.99 -13.65 4.70
CA MET A 1 22.14 -12.97 5.70
C MET A 1 20.67 -13.05 5.27
N VAL A 2 19.80 -13.35 6.20
CA VAL A 2 18.35 -13.36 5.94
C VAL A 2 17.83 -11.92 5.97
N ALA A 3 17.08 -11.51 4.93
CA ALA A 3 16.46 -10.19 4.90
C ALA A 3 15.40 -10.06 6.01
N THR A 4 15.28 -8.87 6.58
CA THR A 4 14.24 -8.54 7.56
C THR A 4 13.23 -7.59 6.94
N VAL A 5 11.97 -8.04 6.86
CA VAL A 5 10.86 -7.25 6.33
C VAL A 5 9.94 -6.84 7.47
N GLY A 6 9.72 -5.54 7.60
CA GLY A 6 8.77 -4.98 8.55
C GLY A 6 7.35 -5.02 7.99
N VAL A 7 6.37 -5.22 8.85
CA VAL A 7 4.95 -5.02 8.55
C VAL A 7 4.44 -3.94 9.50
N LEU A 8 3.90 -2.86 8.96
CA LEU A 8 3.31 -1.80 9.77
C LEU A 8 2.13 -2.38 10.55
N ALA A 9 2.28 -2.49 11.87
CA ALA A 9 1.41 -3.28 12.73
C ALA A 9 0.58 -2.39 13.66
N LEU A 10 -0.13 -1.42 13.08
CA LEU A 10 -0.99 -0.49 13.80
C LEU A 10 -2.44 -0.91 13.75
N GLN A 11 -2.91 -1.34 12.56
CA GLN A 11 -4.29 -1.76 12.34
C GLN A 11 -4.35 -2.52 11.02
N GLY A 12 -5.27 -3.49 10.88
CA GLY A 12 -5.57 -4.18 9.63
C GLY A 12 -4.91 -5.56 9.47
N GLY A 13 -4.67 -5.95 8.23
CA GLY A 13 -4.24 -7.28 7.81
C GLY A 13 -2.76 -7.62 8.09
N VAL A 14 -2.31 -7.40 9.30
CA VAL A 14 -0.91 -7.60 9.71
C VAL A 14 -0.53 -9.08 9.70
N GLU A 15 -1.34 -9.93 10.30
CA GLU A 15 -1.03 -11.36 10.47
C GLU A 15 -0.98 -12.11 9.14
N GLU A 16 -1.81 -11.74 8.19
CA GLU A 16 -1.84 -12.33 6.85
C GLU A 16 -0.51 -12.09 6.12
N HIS A 17 0.01 -10.87 6.17
CA HIS A 17 1.30 -10.53 5.58
C HIS A 17 2.47 -11.22 6.30
N LEU A 18 2.45 -11.25 7.62
CA LEU A 18 3.49 -11.94 8.40
C LEU A 18 3.56 -13.42 8.03
N ARG A 19 2.41 -14.08 7.92
CA ARG A 19 2.33 -15.49 7.55
C ARG A 19 2.90 -15.76 6.16
N ILE A 20 2.59 -14.92 5.17
CA ILE A 20 3.14 -15.06 3.82
C ILE A 20 4.66 -14.85 3.82
N LEU A 21 5.13 -13.82 4.49
CA LEU A 21 6.56 -13.51 4.58
C LEU A 21 7.33 -14.64 5.29
N ASP A 22 6.80 -15.16 6.36
CA ASP A 22 7.40 -16.32 7.06
C ASP A 22 7.49 -17.54 6.13
N GLY A 23 6.46 -17.77 5.32
CA GLY A 23 6.45 -18.83 4.31
C GLY A 23 7.49 -18.65 3.21
N LEU A 24 7.91 -17.41 2.95
CA LEU A 24 8.99 -17.08 2.00
C LEU A 24 10.40 -17.19 2.64
N GLY A 25 10.49 -17.47 3.92
CA GLY A 25 11.77 -17.64 4.62
C GLY A 25 12.50 -16.33 4.95
N VAL A 26 11.81 -15.20 4.93
CA VAL A 26 12.38 -13.93 5.40
C VAL A 26 12.09 -13.71 6.88
N ALA A 27 12.98 -13.01 7.57
CA ALA A 27 12.71 -12.58 8.93
C ALA A 27 11.67 -11.45 8.93
N THR A 28 10.75 -11.48 9.87
CA THR A 28 9.68 -10.48 9.96
C THR A 28 9.78 -9.66 11.24
N ARG A 29 9.28 -8.43 11.17
CA ARG A 29 9.20 -7.53 12.33
C ARG A 29 7.89 -6.74 12.28
N ARG A 30 7.16 -6.73 13.40
CA ARG A 30 6.04 -5.81 13.57
C ARG A 30 6.56 -4.40 13.85
N VAL A 31 6.17 -3.46 12.98
CA VAL A 31 6.58 -2.05 13.10
C VAL A 31 5.47 -1.29 13.83
N ARG A 32 5.74 -0.84 15.04
CA ARG A 32 4.80 -0.13 15.91
C ARG A 32 5.34 1.18 16.46
N VAL A 33 6.64 1.28 16.59
CA VAL A 33 7.35 2.45 17.13
C VAL A 33 8.57 2.78 16.27
N PRO A 34 9.12 4.00 16.34
CA PRO A 34 10.20 4.43 15.44
C PRO A 34 11.41 3.48 15.36
N ARG A 35 11.85 2.95 16.49
CA ARG A 35 13.00 2.02 16.53
C ARG A 35 12.79 0.73 15.71
N ASP A 36 11.54 0.35 15.46
CA ASP A 36 11.23 -0.86 14.70
C ASP A 36 11.54 -0.70 13.21
N VAL A 37 11.69 0.54 12.74
CA VAL A 37 12.03 0.86 11.34
C VAL A 37 13.53 0.64 11.06
N ASP A 38 14.36 0.67 12.10
CA ASP A 38 15.81 0.57 11.92
C ASP A 38 16.25 -0.80 11.41
N GLY A 39 17.12 -0.78 10.38
CA GLY A 39 17.73 -2.00 9.83
C GLY A 39 16.79 -2.89 9.03
N LEU A 40 15.63 -2.40 8.59
CA LEU A 40 14.75 -3.14 7.69
C LEU A 40 15.30 -3.19 6.27
N ASP A 41 15.09 -4.32 5.61
CA ASP A 41 15.39 -4.52 4.18
C ASP A 41 14.16 -4.29 3.29
N GLY A 42 12.98 -4.24 3.87
CA GLY A 42 11.73 -3.93 3.21
C GLY A 42 10.62 -3.63 4.21
N LEU A 43 9.56 -3.02 3.74
CA LEU A 43 8.39 -2.65 4.54
C LEU A 43 7.11 -2.98 3.80
N VAL A 44 6.16 -3.60 4.49
CA VAL A 44 4.79 -3.79 4.02
C VAL A 44 3.86 -2.87 4.82
N ILE A 45 3.04 -2.10 4.10
CA ILE A 45 1.95 -1.32 4.68
C ILE A 45 0.64 -2.03 4.31
N PRO A 46 0.01 -2.73 5.28
CA PRO A 46 -1.13 -3.59 4.99
C PRO A 46 -2.43 -2.83 4.75
N GLY A 47 -3.43 -3.54 4.26
CA GLY A 47 -4.80 -3.08 4.21
C GLY A 47 -5.41 -2.94 5.60
N GLY A 48 -6.48 -2.18 5.69
CA GLY A 48 -7.20 -1.89 6.93
C GLY A 48 -8.02 -0.62 6.77
N GLU A 49 -8.08 0.19 7.82
CA GLU A 49 -8.74 1.50 7.80
C GLU A 49 -7.66 2.61 7.76
N SER A 50 -7.55 3.29 6.63
CA SER A 50 -6.46 4.23 6.38
C SER A 50 -6.43 5.43 7.34
N SER A 51 -7.60 5.93 7.75
CA SER A 51 -7.68 7.05 8.70
C SER A 51 -7.21 6.65 10.10
N VAL A 52 -7.44 5.40 10.50
CA VAL A 52 -6.98 4.85 11.76
C VAL A 52 -5.47 4.60 11.71
N ILE A 53 -4.96 4.04 10.61
CA ILE A 53 -3.52 3.84 10.41
C ILE A 53 -2.78 5.18 10.52
N ASP A 54 -3.26 6.22 9.83
CA ASP A 54 -2.69 7.56 9.92
C ASP A 54 -2.68 8.10 11.35
N LYS A 55 -3.82 8.04 12.01
CA LYS A 55 -3.95 8.55 13.38
C LYS A 55 -3.00 7.85 14.35
N LEU A 56 -2.89 6.53 14.26
CA LEU A 56 -1.98 5.74 15.11
C LEU A 56 -0.52 6.01 14.76
N ALA A 57 -0.18 6.10 13.47
CA ALA A 57 1.19 6.41 13.05
C ALA A 57 1.66 7.77 13.59
N ARG A 58 0.80 8.77 13.53
CA ARG A 58 1.11 10.09 14.12
C ARG A 58 1.23 10.03 15.64
N SER A 59 0.33 9.30 16.30
CA SER A 59 0.34 9.14 17.76
C SER A 59 1.62 8.47 18.28
N PHE A 60 2.13 7.49 17.54
CA PHE A 60 3.36 6.77 17.89
C PHE A 60 4.64 7.39 17.29
N GLY A 61 4.54 8.54 16.63
CA GLY A 61 5.69 9.22 16.04
C GLY A 61 6.30 8.49 14.85
N LEU A 62 5.54 7.65 14.14
CA LEU A 62 6.03 6.81 13.04
C LEU A 62 6.04 7.49 11.67
N ALA A 63 5.20 8.51 11.45
CA ALA A 63 5.02 9.08 10.12
C ALA A 63 6.34 9.57 9.50
N GLN A 64 7.11 10.37 10.24
CA GLN A 64 8.37 10.88 9.72
C GLN A 64 9.46 9.79 9.56
N PRO A 65 9.68 8.87 10.51
CA PRO A 65 10.59 7.75 10.30
C PRO A 65 10.25 6.90 9.08
N LEU A 66 8.98 6.67 8.78
CA LEU A 66 8.57 5.95 7.58
C LEU A 66 8.89 6.73 6.30
N ARG A 67 8.64 8.03 6.28
CA ARG A 67 9.04 8.91 5.16
C ARG A 67 10.55 8.89 4.94
N ASP A 68 11.32 9.03 6.00
CA ASP A 68 12.77 9.06 5.94
C ASP A 68 13.34 7.72 5.42
N ALA A 69 12.80 6.60 5.89
CA ALA A 69 13.22 5.28 5.45
C ALA A 69 12.93 5.07 3.96
N ALA A 70 11.75 5.46 3.48
CA ALA A 70 11.41 5.37 2.06
C ALA A 70 12.29 6.29 1.21
N ALA A 71 12.56 7.52 1.67
CA ALA A 71 13.47 8.45 1.00
C ALA A 71 14.92 7.93 0.93
N ALA A 72 15.34 7.17 1.93
CA ALA A 72 16.63 6.50 1.95
C ALA A 72 16.70 5.25 1.06
N GLY A 73 15.59 4.87 0.43
CA GLY A 73 15.51 3.77 -0.54
C GLY A 73 14.98 2.46 0.00
N LEU A 74 14.37 2.44 1.19
CA LEU A 74 13.71 1.24 1.70
C LEU A 74 12.59 0.81 0.74
N PRO A 75 12.59 -0.42 0.21
CA PRO A 75 11.50 -0.92 -0.61
C PRO A 75 10.20 -1.00 0.21
N VAL A 76 9.10 -0.51 -0.36
CA VAL A 76 7.78 -0.50 0.27
C VAL A 76 6.77 -1.19 -0.64
N LEU A 77 6.00 -2.11 -0.07
CA LEU A 77 4.81 -2.68 -0.68
C LEU A 77 3.59 -2.27 0.15
N ALA A 78 2.63 -1.62 -0.49
CA ALA A 78 1.40 -1.18 0.16
C ALA A 78 0.18 -1.81 -0.52
N THR A 79 -0.81 -2.21 0.27
CA THR A 79 -2.04 -2.81 -0.23
C THR A 79 -3.27 -2.12 0.33
N CYS A 80 -4.28 -1.89 -0.50
CA CYS A 80 -5.57 -1.30 -0.14
C CYS A 80 -5.43 0.00 0.69
N ALA A 81 -5.69 -0.03 1.99
CA ALA A 81 -5.47 1.12 2.88
C ALA A 81 -4.02 1.61 2.89
N GLY A 82 -3.06 0.72 2.62
CA GLY A 82 -1.66 1.07 2.46
C GLY A 82 -1.41 1.98 1.25
N LEU A 83 -2.07 1.72 0.12
CA LEU A 83 -2.04 2.63 -1.03
C LEU A 83 -2.58 4.01 -0.66
N ILE A 84 -3.70 4.06 0.05
CA ILE A 84 -4.28 5.33 0.51
C ILE A 84 -3.27 6.09 1.38
N TYR A 85 -2.63 5.41 2.30
CA TYR A 85 -1.67 6.02 3.22
C TYR A 85 -0.38 6.49 2.51
N CYS A 86 0.02 5.84 1.42
CA CYS A 86 1.19 6.22 0.62
C CYS A 86 0.90 7.36 -0.37
N ALA A 87 -0.34 7.67 -0.68
CA ALA A 87 -0.71 8.68 -1.67
C ALA A 87 -0.28 10.09 -1.25
N ARG A 88 -0.01 10.93 -2.23
CA ARG A 88 0.26 12.35 -2.00
C ARG A 88 -1.01 13.12 -1.65
N GLU A 89 -2.11 12.79 -2.31
CA GLU A 89 -3.39 13.45 -2.12
C GLU A 89 -4.53 12.44 -2.05
N LEU A 90 -5.59 12.81 -1.34
CA LEU A 90 -6.84 12.06 -1.29
C LEU A 90 -7.97 12.95 -1.79
N ASP A 91 -8.85 12.41 -2.65
CA ASP A 91 -10.05 13.11 -3.11
C ASP A 91 -11.09 13.29 -2.00
N ASN A 92 -11.18 12.29 -1.11
CA ASN A 92 -12.18 12.23 -0.07
C ASN A 92 -11.57 11.80 1.28
N PRO A 93 -10.64 12.58 1.85
CA PRO A 93 -10.04 12.22 3.13
C PRO A 93 -11.07 12.25 4.26
N ALA A 94 -10.85 11.44 5.29
CA ALA A 94 -11.56 11.60 6.55
C ALA A 94 -11.15 12.94 7.22
N PRO A 95 -11.97 13.51 8.12
CA PRO A 95 -11.61 14.74 8.79
C PRO A 95 -10.23 14.67 9.45
N GLY A 96 -9.31 15.56 9.07
CA GLY A 96 -7.94 15.61 9.59
C GLY A 96 -7.00 14.50 9.13
N GLN A 97 -7.44 13.63 8.23
CA GLN A 97 -6.59 12.54 7.71
C GLN A 97 -5.39 13.08 6.94
N GLN A 98 -4.21 12.54 7.26
CA GLN A 98 -2.95 12.79 6.56
C GLN A 98 -2.44 11.52 5.89
N THR A 99 -1.48 11.68 5.00
CA THR A 99 -0.80 10.58 4.30
C THR A 99 0.71 10.74 4.36
N LEU A 100 1.44 9.67 4.02
CA LEU A 100 2.90 9.73 3.96
C LEU A 100 3.42 10.50 2.73
N GLY A 101 2.66 10.54 1.65
CA GLY A 101 3.06 11.24 0.43
C GLY A 101 4.21 10.58 -0.32
N LEU A 102 4.36 9.27 -0.26
CA LEU A 102 5.45 8.52 -0.91
C LEU A 102 5.25 8.36 -2.42
N LEU A 103 4.01 8.42 -2.88
CA LEU A 103 3.61 8.25 -4.28
C LEU A 103 2.92 9.51 -4.79
N ASP A 104 3.36 10.01 -5.94
CA ASP A 104 2.74 11.18 -6.60
C ASP A 104 1.44 10.76 -7.32
N VAL A 105 0.46 10.35 -6.53
CA VAL A 105 -0.87 9.96 -7.00
C VAL A 105 -1.94 10.62 -6.15
N THR A 106 -3.12 10.77 -6.73
CA THR A 106 -4.35 11.09 -5.99
C THR A 106 -5.20 9.85 -5.92
N VAL A 107 -5.74 9.55 -4.75
CA VAL A 107 -6.52 8.34 -4.48
C VAL A 107 -7.87 8.71 -3.90
N ARG A 108 -8.92 8.04 -4.39
CA ARG A 108 -10.27 8.08 -3.83
C ARG A 108 -10.48 6.83 -2.98
N ARG A 109 -10.83 7.03 -1.70
CA ARG A 109 -11.14 5.94 -0.78
C ARG A 109 -12.53 5.37 -1.10
N ASN A 110 -12.70 4.05 -0.90
CA ASN A 110 -13.98 3.37 -1.09
C ASN A 110 -14.60 3.63 -2.48
N ALA A 111 -13.77 3.72 -3.51
CA ALA A 111 -14.21 4.11 -4.86
C ALA A 111 -15.03 3.02 -5.55
N PHE A 112 -14.78 1.77 -5.21
CA PHE A 112 -15.56 0.62 -5.65
C PHE A 112 -16.72 0.33 -4.67
N GLY A 113 -17.27 1.38 -4.04
CA GLY A 113 -18.36 1.30 -3.07
C GLY A 113 -19.66 0.85 -3.71
N ASN A 114 -20.11 -0.24 -3.28
CA ASN A 114 -21.28 -1.09 -3.35
C ASN A 114 -20.87 -2.51 -3.72
N GLN A 115 -21.55 -3.49 -3.16
CA GLN A 115 -21.34 -4.93 -3.21
C GLN A 115 -21.07 -5.55 -4.60
N ARG A 116 -21.06 -4.76 -5.67
CA ARG A 116 -20.75 -5.21 -7.03
C ARG A 116 -19.27 -5.42 -7.31
N PHE A 117 -18.38 -4.95 -6.45
CA PHE A 117 -16.94 -5.02 -6.65
C PHE A 117 -16.18 -5.69 -5.50
N SER A 118 -16.88 -6.41 -4.62
CA SER A 118 -16.27 -7.44 -3.77
C SER A 118 -16.08 -8.68 -4.63
N GLU A 119 -15.21 -8.59 -5.63
CA GLU A 119 -14.94 -9.69 -6.56
C GLU A 119 -13.50 -10.14 -6.38
N GLU A 120 -13.35 -11.45 -6.36
CA GLU A 120 -12.08 -12.09 -6.66
C GLU A 120 -11.92 -12.12 -8.16
N ARG A 121 -10.79 -11.63 -8.65
CA ARG A 121 -10.45 -11.68 -10.07
C ARG A 121 -8.95 -11.77 -10.24
N THR A 122 -8.53 -12.37 -11.34
CA THR A 122 -7.14 -12.36 -11.75
C THR A 122 -6.79 -11.00 -12.37
N VAL A 123 -5.75 -10.35 -11.85
CA VAL A 123 -5.27 -9.06 -12.34
C VAL A 123 -3.82 -9.22 -12.81
N PRO A 124 -3.53 -8.89 -14.07
CA PRO A 124 -2.15 -8.85 -14.52
C PRO A 124 -1.42 -7.64 -13.90
N VAL A 125 -0.31 -7.90 -13.24
CA VAL A 125 0.51 -6.88 -12.59
C VAL A 125 1.90 -6.91 -13.23
N THR A 126 2.35 -5.76 -13.72
CA THR A 126 3.70 -5.61 -14.28
C THR A 126 4.73 -5.50 -13.16
N ALA A 127 5.68 -6.43 -13.16
CA ALA A 127 6.77 -6.48 -12.19
C ALA A 127 8.11 -6.47 -12.97
N GLY A 128 8.65 -5.27 -13.24
CA GLY A 128 9.82 -5.12 -14.09
C GLY A 128 9.51 -5.47 -15.55
N GLU A 129 10.18 -6.47 -16.10
CA GLU A 129 9.95 -6.96 -17.47
C GLU A 129 8.91 -8.10 -17.53
N GLU A 130 8.46 -8.57 -16.38
CA GLU A 130 7.49 -9.67 -16.28
C GLU A 130 6.10 -9.16 -15.97
N THR A 131 5.09 -9.94 -16.37
CA THR A 131 3.70 -9.74 -15.96
C THR A 131 3.28 -10.95 -15.14
N LEU A 132 2.79 -10.69 -13.93
CA LEU A 132 2.31 -11.70 -13.01
C LEU A 132 0.80 -11.65 -12.95
N ASP A 133 0.15 -12.77 -13.10
CA ASP A 133 -1.29 -12.90 -12.86
C ASP A 133 -1.54 -13.10 -11.37
N ILE A 134 -2.14 -12.10 -10.74
CA ILE A 134 -2.39 -12.07 -9.30
C ILE A 134 -3.88 -12.31 -9.04
N GLU A 135 -4.18 -13.27 -8.17
CA GLU A 135 -5.53 -13.42 -7.62
C GLU A 135 -5.79 -12.29 -6.65
N ALA A 136 -6.63 -11.35 -7.07
CA ALA A 136 -6.90 -10.12 -6.37
C ALA A 136 -8.28 -10.12 -5.74
N SER A 137 -8.34 -9.74 -4.46
CA SER A 137 -9.58 -9.53 -3.73
C SER A 137 -9.84 -8.04 -3.56
N PHE A 138 -10.91 -7.54 -4.13
CA PHE A 138 -11.34 -6.15 -4.03
C PHE A 138 -12.44 -6.01 -2.97
N ILE A 139 -12.11 -5.45 -1.82
CA ILE A 139 -13.04 -5.17 -0.74
C ILE A 139 -12.94 -3.70 -0.41
N ARG A 140 -13.97 -2.92 -0.76
CA ARG A 140 -13.98 -1.45 -0.59
C ARG A 140 -12.67 -0.80 -1.08
N ALA A 141 -12.18 -1.27 -2.21
CA ALA A 141 -10.89 -0.88 -2.72
C ALA A 141 -10.81 0.60 -3.09
N PRO A 142 -9.66 1.24 -2.89
CA PRO A 142 -9.41 2.59 -3.39
C PRO A 142 -9.17 2.58 -4.89
N LEU A 143 -9.36 3.74 -5.51
CA LEU A 143 -9.07 3.98 -6.91
C LEU A 143 -8.02 5.09 -7.03
N VAL A 144 -7.02 4.88 -7.88
CA VAL A 144 -6.08 5.95 -8.26
C VAL A 144 -6.77 6.82 -9.31
N THR A 145 -7.03 8.08 -8.95
CA THR A 145 -7.76 9.04 -9.81
C THR A 145 -6.83 9.98 -10.58
N ARG A 146 -5.59 10.13 -10.14
CA ARG A 146 -4.54 10.89 -10.81
C ARG A 146 -3.21 10.17 -10.65
N VAL A 147 -2.48 10.07 -11.74
CA VAL A 147 -1.12 9.51 -11.76
C VAL A 147 -0.17 10.64 -12.14
N GLY A 148 0.78 10.96 -11.26
CA GLY A 148 1.78 11.98 -11.48
C GLY A 148 2.90 11.54 -12.42
N GLU A 149 3.72 12.51 -12.82
CA GLU A 149 4.92 12.25 -13.61
C GLU A 149 5.91 11.39 -12.81
N GLY A 150 6.51 10.41 -13.46
CA GLY A 150 7.44 9.49 -12.81
C GLY A 150 6.78 8.32 -12.09
N VAL A 151 5.46 8.24 -12.08
CA VAL A 151 4.70 7.09 -11.55
C VAL A 151 4.36 6.13 -12.69
N GLU A 152 4.74 4.87 -12.51
CA GLU A 152 4.41 3.79 -13.45
C GLU A 152 3.08 3.15 -13.05
N VAL A 153 2.15 3.01 -13.99
CA VAL A 153 0.94 2.21 -13.82
C VAL A 153 1.29 0.75 -14.08
N ILE A 154 1.13 -0.09 -13.08
CA ILE A 154 1.51 -1.51 -13.15
C ILE A 154 0.31 -2.46 -13.19
N ALA A 155 -0.89 -1.99 -12.90
CA ALA A 155 -2.11 -2.78 -12.98
C ALA A 155 -3.32 -1.89 -13.26
N THR A 156 -4.18 -2.38 -14.15
CA THR A 156 -5.49 -1.77 -14.46
C THR A 156 -6.56 -2.86 -14.50
N VAL A 157 -7.80 -2.45 -14.26
CA VAL A 157 -8.98 -3.29 -14.46
C VAL A 157 -10.02 -2.52 -15.26
N PRO A 158 -10.89 -3.19 -16.03
CA PRO A 158 -11.99 -2.49 -16.71
C PRO A 158 -12.91 -1.79 -15.72
N GLY A 159 -13.21 -0.51 -15.97
CA GLY A 159 -14.12 0.32 -15.18
C GLY A 159 -15.27 0.86 -16.02
N GLU A 160 -16.19 1.59 -15.40
CA GLU A 160 -17.36 2.16 -16.09
C GLU A 160 -16.96 3.24 -17.10
N ASP A 161 -15.96 4.03 -16.81
CA ASP A 161 -15.48 5.15 -17.63
C ASP A 161 -14.12 4.86 -18.30
N GLY A 162 -13.79 3.59 -18.54
CA GLY A 162 -12.51 3.15 -19.05
C GLY A 162 -11.71 2.37 -18.00
N ASP A 163 -10.43 2.13 -18.28
CA ASP A 163 -9.60 1.34 -17.39
C ASP A 163 -9.34 2.09 -16.06
N ALA A 164 -9.60 1.39 -14.96
CA ALA A 164 -9.31 1.88 -13.61
C ALA A 164 -7.89 1.47 -13.19
N VAL A 165 -7.11 2.42 -12.68
CA VAL A 165 -5.76 2.17 -12.18
C VAL A 165 -5.83 1.57 -10.78
N VAL A 166 -5.30 0.36 -10.62
CA VAL A 166 -5.35 -0.42 -9.39
C VAL A 166 -3.96 -0.85 -8.88
N GLY A 167 -2.92 -0.44 -9.57
CA GLY A 167 -1.54 -0.67 -9.13
C GLY A 167 -0.60 0.36 -9.73
N VAL A 168 0.30 0.87 -8.90
CA VAL A 168 1.28 1.89 -9.27
C VAL A 168 2.64 1.62 -8.63
N ARG A 169 3.70 2.12 -9.26
CA ARG A 169 5.04 2.09 -8.70
C ARG A 169 5.75 3.42 -8.97
N GLN A 170 6.44 3.92 -7.97
CA GLN A 170 7.35 5.05 -8.09
C GLN A 170 8.63 4.73 -7.30
N GLY A 171 9.77 4.66 -8.00
CA GLY A 171 11.02 4.24 -7.37
C GLY A 171 10.89 2.83 -6.77
N ARG A 172 11.11 2.71 -5.48
CA ARG A 172 11.01 1.45 -4.73
C ARG A 172 9.69 1.30 -3.95
N VAL A 173 8.72 2.15 -4.21
CA VAL A 173 7.40 2.08 -3.59
C VAL A 173 6.42 1.50 -4.60
N THR A 174 5.85 0.35 -4.27
CA THR A 174 4.81 -0.33 -5.06
C THR A 174 3.52 -0.37 -4.24
N ALA A 175 2.41 -0.03 -4.85
CA ALA A 175 1.12 -0.03 -4.16
C ALA A 175 0.01 -0.59 -5.05
N LEU A 176 -0.85 -1.40 -4.44
CA LEU A 176 -1.96 -2.09 -5.06
C LEU A 176 -3.27 -1.72 -4.35
N SER A 177 -4.36 -1.57 -5.11
CA SER A 177 -5.70 -1.29 -4.57
C SER A 177 -6.33 -2.48 -3.87
N PHE A 178 -5.85 -3.68 -4.14
CA PHE A 178 -6.46 -4.95 -3.75
C PHE A 178 -5.59 -5.74 -2.78
N HIS A 179 -6.20 -6.78 -2.24
CA HIS A 179 -5.54 -7.78 -1.38
C HIS A 179 -5.22 -9.05 -2.18
#